data_ade1155a6c47a98d5fd507510a7c0579
#
_entry.id   ade1155a6c47a98d5fd507510a7c0579
#
_cell.length_a   1.000
_cell.length_b   1.000
_cell.length_c   1.000
_cell.angle_alpha   90.00
_cell.angle_beta   90.00
_cell.angle_gamma   90.00
#
_symmetry.space_group_name_H-M   'P 1'
#
loop_
_entity.id
_entity.type
_entity.pdbx_description
1 polymer ?
#
loop_
_entity_poly.entity_id
_entity_poly.type
_entity_poly.pdbx_seq_one_letter_code
_entity_poly.pdbx_strand_id
1 'polypeptide(L)'
;MRILALDVSGNFEEGKGTTGIALIEDGKIIELNEIKAKDYENAEEYWNFHLNYIHQVPHDYLVIEGYRLYNHAGNKASNQTHSILETPQLIGVIRHYCYIHMKSLAIQYASEVKTRWAEKILVAKGYLEQKGNRYYWNGKPTNQHQRDALKHALHFERYGKK
;
A
#
# COMPACT_ATOMS: atom_id res chain seq x y z
N MET A 1 -9.08 -12.77 11.74
CA MET A 1 -8.61 -11.36 11.72
C MET A 1 -8.39 -10.93 10.29
N ARG A 2 -9.11 -9.89 9.87
CA ARG A 2 -9.00 -9.29 8.53
C ARG A 2 -8.11 -8.06 8.55
N ILE A 3 -7.14 -8.01 7.67
CA ILE A 3 -6.22 -6.88 7.52
C ILE A 3 -6.30 -6.36 6.09
N LEU A 4 -6.68 -5.10 5.95
CA LEU A 4 -6.60 -4.36 4.71
C LEU A 4 -5.29 -3.57 4.69
N ALA A 5 -4.43 -3.80 3.70
CA ALA A 5 -3.18 -3.07 3.56
C ALA A 5 -3.11 -2.28 2.25
N LEU A 6 -2.55 -1.08 2.31
CA LEU A 6 -2.37 -0.19 1.17
C LEU A 6 -0.90 0.23 1.06
N ASP A 7 -0.32 0.03 -0.13
CA ASP A 7 0.91 0.70 -0.58
C ASP A 7 0.50 2.00 -1.28
N VAL A 8 0.37 3.08 -0.48
CA VAL A 8 -0.27 4.33 -0.90
C VAL A 8 0.61 5.13 -1.85
N SER A 9 0.07 5.52 -3.00
CA SER A 9 0.68 6.49 -3.91
C SER A 9 -0.28 7.62 -4.22
N GLY A 10 0.10 8.85 -3.86
CA GLY A 10 -0.66 10.06 -4.11
C GLY A 10 -0.38 10.74 -5.44
N ASN A 11 0.60 10.28 -6.23
CA ASN A 11 1.10 10.94 -7.43
C ASN A 11 0.04 11.05 -8.54
N PHE A 12 -0.85 12.03 -8.40
CA PHE A 12 -1.97 12.27 -9.32
C PHE A 12 -1.57 13.11 -10.53
N GLU A 13 -0.83 14.22 -10.34
CA GLU A 13 -0.52 15.17 -11.41
C GLU A 13 0.20 14.54 -12.61
N GLU A 14 1.12 13.59 -12.36
CA GLU A 14 1.79 12.88 -13.43
C GLU A 14 0.97 11.68 -13.98
N GLY A 15 -0.22 11.42 -13.45
CA GLY A 15 -1.05 10.27 -13.82
C GLY A 15 -0.41 8.90 -13.55
N LYS A 16 0.65 8.86 -12.74
CA LYS A 16 1.45 7.67 -12.47
C LYS A 16 1.15 6.99 -11.14
N GLY A 17 0.36 7.63 -10.28
CA GLY A 17 0.03 7.08 -8.97
C GLY A 17 -0.71 5.76 -9.09
N THR A 18 -0.20 4.76 -8.40
CA THR A 18 -0.84 3.44 -8.25
C THR A 18 -0.75 3.02 -6.81
N THR A 19 -1.89 2.96 -6.13
CA THR A 19 -1.99 2.39 -4.79
C THR A 19 -2.23 0.89 -4.92
N GLY A 20 -1.33 0.10 -4.38
CA GLY A 20 -1.53 -1.35 -4.24
C GLY A 20 -2.40 -1.68 -3.05
N ILE A 21 -3.22 -2.70 -3.17
CA ILE A 21 -4.16 -3.16 -2.15
C ILE A 21 -3.97 -4.65 -1.91
N ALA A 22 -3.93 -5.04 -0.63
CA ALA A 22 -4.00 -6.43 -0.22
C ALA A 22 -5.00 -6.58 0.94
N LEU A 23 -5.94 -7.50 0.80
CA LEU A 23 -6.81 -7.95 1.89
C LEU A 23 -6.40 -9.38 2.25
N ILE A 24 -6.05 -9.58 3.50
CA ILE A 24 -5.77 -10.92 4.05
C ILE A 24 -6.73 -11.25 5.19
N GLU A 25 -7.01 -12.53 5.37
CA GLU A 25 -7.77 -13.05 6.50
C GLU A 25 -7.10 -14.31 7.03
N ASP A 26 -6.70 -14.29 8.29
CA ASP A 26 -6.05 -15.41 8.98
C ASP A 26 -4.90 -16.02 8.16
N GLY A 27 -3.99 -15.16 7.69
CA GLY A 27 -2.82 -15.52 6.88
C GLY A 27 -3.09 -15.91 5.43
N LYS A 28 -4.32 -15.79 4.95
CA LYS A 28 -4.68 -16.10 3.55
C LYS A 28 -4.98 -14.82 2.78
N ILE A 29 -4.52 -14.74 1.55
CA ILE A 29 -4.87 -13.65 0.64
C ILE A 29 -6.32 -13.84 0.20
N ILE A 30 -7.15 -12.83 0.45
CA ILE A 30 -8.54 -12.76 -0.02
C ILE A 30 -8.62 -11.95 -1.30
N GLU A 31 -7.86 -10.85 -1.39
CA GLU A 31 -7.87 -9.97 -2.55
C GLU A 31 -6.52 -9.27 -2.72
N LEU A 32 -6.10 -9.13 -3.98
CA LEU A 32 -5.06 -8.21 -4.43
C LEU A 32 -5.66 -7.32 -5.51
N ASN A 33 -5.61 -6.00 -5.29
CA ASN A 33 -6.22 -5.00 -6.16
C ASN A 33 -5.33 -3.76 -6.30
N GLU A 34 -5.77 -2.78 -7.08
CA GLU A 34 -5.06 -1.51 -7.26
C GLU A 34 -6.03 -0.36 -7.53
N ILE A 35 -5.62 0.86 -7.17
CA ILE A 35 -6.29 2.10 -7.51
C ILE A 35 -5.31 2.94 -8.31
N LYS A 36 -5.69 3.35 -9.52
CA LYS A 36 -4.81 4.11 -10.44
C LYS A 36 -5.28 5.55 -10.56
N ALA A 37 -4.37 6.49 -10.35
CA ALA A 37 -4.65 7.93 -10.47
C ALA A 37 -5.24 8.32 -11.84
N LYS A 38 -4.75 7.68 -12.91
CA LYS A 38 -5.20 7.94 -14.30
C LYS A 38 -6.67 7.64 -14.56
N ASP A 39 -7.35 6.92 -13.67
CA ASP A 39 -8.75 6.54 -13.82
C ASP A 39 -9.70 7.61 -13.24
N TYR A 40 -9.18 8.73 -12.71
CA TYR A 40 -9.93 9.81 -12.06
C TYR A 40 -9.63 11.16 -12.70
N GLU A 41 -10.59 12.08 -12.62
CA GLU A 41 -10.49 13.42 -13.24
C GLU A 41 -9.66 14.39 -12.39
N ASN A 42 -9.70 14.25 -11.07
CA ASN A 42 -8.98 15.12 -10.14
C ASN A 42 -8.46 14.34 -8.91
N ALA A 43 -7.56 14.97 -8.17
CA ALA A 43 -6.93 14.36 -7.00
C ALA A 43 -7.95 14.03 -5.90
N GLU A 44 -8.94 14.88 -5.70
CA GLU A 44 -9.96 14.71 -4.67
C GLU A 44 -10.85 13.49 -4.95
N GLU A 45 -11.20 13.22 -6.21
CA GLU A 45 -11.93 12.00 -6.60
C GLU A 45 -11.07 10.76 -6.37
N TYR A 46 -9.80 10.82 -6.74
CA TYR A 46 -8.84 9.75 -6.49
C TYR A 46 -8.69 9.46 -4.99
N TRP A 47 -8.56 10.49 -4.15
CA TRP A 47 -8.50 10.35 -2.70
C TRP A 47 -9.81 9.80 -2.12
N ASN A 48 -10.93 10.34 -2.57
CA ASN A 48 -12.25 9.90 -2.10
C ASN A 48 -12.53 8.43 -2.43
N PHE A 49 -12.03 7.94 -3.56
CA PHE A 49 -12.13 6.53 -3.89
C PHE A 49 -11.39 5.64 -2.89
N HIS A 50 -10.20 6.06 -2.41
CA HIS A 50 -9.50 5.34 -1.34
C HIS A 50 -10.34 5.28 -0.06
N LEU A 51 -10.94 6.40 0.34
CA LEU A 51 -11.77 6.46 1.53
C LEU A 51 -13.01 5.58 1.41
N ASN A 52 -13.66 5.60 0.26
CA ASN A 52 -14.82 4.74 -0.02
C ASN A 52 -14.44 3.26 0.00
N TYR A 53 -13.30 2.90 -0.59
CA TYR A 53 -12.79 1.54 -0.56
C TYR A 53 -12.54 1.06 0.89
N ILE A 54 -11.85 1.87 1.69
CA ILE A 54 -11.61 1.60 3.11
C ILE A 54 -12.93 1.49 3.90
N HIS A 55 -13.95 2.27 3.52
CA HIS A 55 -15.26 2.22 4.15
C HIS A 55 -16.01 0.92 3.84
N GLN A 56 -16.02 0.52 2.57
CA GLN A 56 -16.83 -0.59 2.07
C GLN A 56 -16.23 -1.97 2.35
N VAL A 57 -14.89 -2.07 2.40
CA VAL A 57 -14.23 -3.37 2.63
C VAL A 57 -14.19 -3.67 4.13
N PRO A 58 -14.85 -4.74 4.60
CA PRO A 58 -14.78 -5.12 6.01
C PRO A 58 -13.36 -5.53 6.41
N HIS A 59 -12.83 -4.90 7.46
CA HIS A 59 -11.51 -5.21 8.02
C HIS A 59 -11.43 -4.84 9.51
N ASP A 60 -10.59 -5.55 10.25
CA ASP A 60 -10.30 -5.25 11.66
C ASP A 60 -9.21 -4.18 11.77
N TYR A 61 -8.23 -4.21 10.88
CA TYR A 61 -7.09 -3.29 10.84
C TYR A 61 -6.84 -2.77 9.44
N LEU A 62 -6.61 -1.46 9.33
CA LEU A 62 -6.01 -0.83 8.15
C LEU A 62 -4.52 -0.68 8.39
N VAL A 63 -3.70 -1.13 7.43
CA VAL A 63 -2.24 -0.98 7.46
C VAL A 63 -1.82 -0.18 6.23
N ILE A 64 -1.00 0.85 6.42
CA ILE A 64 -0.47 1.63 5.29
C ILE A 64 1.05 1.73 5.35
N GLU A 65 1.69 1.77 4.18
CA GLU A 65 3.10 2.15 4.10
C GLU A 65 3.24 3.64 4.42
N GLY A 66 4.10 3.96 5.38
CA GLY A 66 4.41 5.34 5.76
C GLY A 66 5.41 5.97 4.80
N TYR A 67 5.25 7.26 4.54
CA TYR A 67 6.15 8.05 3.73
C TYR A 67 7.29 8.65 4.58
N ARG A 68 8.53 8.55 4.10
CA ARG A 68 9.69 9.22 4.66
C ARG A 68 10.50 9.89 3.55
N LEU A 69 10.84 11.15 3.76
CA LEU A 69 11.85 11.80 2.95
C LEU A 69 13.22 11.29 3.36
N TYR A 70 13.95 10.75 2.40
CA TYR A 70 15.37 10.42 2.61
C TYR A 70 16.20 11.62 2.22
N ASN A 71 17.13 12.03 3.09
CA ASN A 71 18.14 13.03 2.75
C ASN A 71 19.10 12.41 1.72
N HIS A 72 18.96 12.83 0.48
CA HIS A 72 19.92 12.51 -0.58
C HIS A 72 20.91 13.66 -0.71
N ALA A 73 22.20 13.37 -0.68
CA ALA A 73 23.24 14.34 -1.02
C ALA A 73 23.30 14.55 -2.54
N GLY A 74 23.58 15.78 -3.00
CA GLY A 74 23.79 16.12 -4.41
C GLY A 74 22.51 16.44 -5.19
N ASN A 75 22.56 16.24 -6.54
CA ASN A 75 21.49 16.65 -7.46
C ASN A 75 20.11 16.01 -7.21
N LYS A 76 20.04 14.90 -6.48
CA LYS A 76 18.77 14.29 -6.10
C LYS A 76 18.03 15.09 -5.02
N ALA A 77 18.73 15.85 -4.19
CA ALA A 77 18.11 16.68 -3.16
C ALA A 77 17.33 17.85 -3.78
N SER A 78 17.80 18.43 -4.90
CA SER A 78 17.14 19.57 -5.55
C SER A 78 15.81 19.18 -6.20
N ASN A 79 15.69 17.94 -6.71
CA ASN A 79 14.44 17.47 -7.33
C ASN A 79 13.34 17.17 -6.30
N GLN A 80 13.70 16.88 -5.04
CA GLN A 80 12.73 16.65 -3.97
C GLN A 80 12.16 17.94 -3.39
N THR A 81 12.90 19.06 -3.44
CA THR A 81 12.43 20.35 -2.92
C THR A 81 11.32 20.98 -3.76
N HIS A 82 11.14 20.54 -4.99
CA HIS A 82 10.07 20.99 -5.90
C HIS A 82 8.89 20.01 -6.01
N SER A 83 8.94 18.87 -5.29
CA SER A 83 7.83 17.92 -5.29
C SER A 83 6.66 18.43 -4.46
N ILE A 84 5.45 18.32 -4.99
CA ILE A 84 4.21 18.68 -4.30
C ILE A 84 3.90 17.71 -3.14
N LEU A 85 4.65 16.62 -3.01
CA LEU A 85 4.50 15.64 -1.93
C LEU A 85 3.07 15.08 -1.81
N GLU A 86 2.47 14.70 -2.93
CA GLU A 86 1.07 14.23 -2.99
C GLU A 86 0.83 12.96 -2.16
N THR A 87 1.80 12.05 -2.08
CA THR A 87 1.66 10.83 -1.25
C THR A 87 1.49 11.15 0.24
N PRO A 88 2.28 12.03 0.88
CA PRO A 88 2.02 12.46 2.25
C PRO A 88 0.66 13.12 2.45
N GLN A 89 0.17 13.87 1.46
CA GLN A 89 -1.17 14.49 1.52
C GLN A 89 -2.26 13.42 1.59
N LEU A 90 -2.23 12.43 0.70
CA LEU A 90 -3.19 11.33 0.71
C LEU A 90 -3.11 10.49 2.00
N ILE A 91 -1.90 10.24 2.51
CA ILE A 91 -1.72 9.58 3.80
C ILE A 91 -2.37 10.39 4.93
N GLY A 92 -2.23 11.71 4.92
CA GLY A 92 -2.88 12.61 5.88
C GLY A 92 -4.40 12.51 5.83
N VAL A 93 -4.97 12.49 4.63
CA VAL A 93 -6.42 12.33 4.41
C VAL A 93 -6.91 10.98 4.96
N ILE A 94 -6.21 9.88 4.66
CA ILE A 94 -6.55 8.54 5.18
C ILE A 94 -6.46 8.50 6.72
N ARG A 95 -5.41 9.08 7.30
CA ARG A 95 -5.25 9.14 8.76
C ARG A 95 -6.39 9.89 9.43
N HIS A 96 -6.76 11.04 8.90
CA HIS A 96 -7.88 11.84 9.42
C HIS A 96 -9.21 11.10 9.30
N TYR A 97 -9.46 10.46 8.16
CA TYR A 97 -10.63 9.61 7.96
C TYR A 97 -10.71 8.49 9.01
N CYS A 98 -9.61 7.76 9.24
CA CYS A 98 -9.56 6.71 10.25
C CYS A 98 -9.84 7.22 11.66
N TYR A 99 -9.33 8.41 12.01
CA TYR A 99 -9.58 9.05 13.29
C TYR A 99 -11.07 9.36 13.48
N ILE A 100 -11.71 10.01 12.50
CA ILE A 100 -13.14 10.38 12.59
C ILE A 100 -14.03 9.13 12.70
N HIS A 101 -13.72 8.09 11.94
CA HIS A 101 -14.51 6.86 11.89
C HIS A 101 -14.07 5.77 12.87
N MET A 102 -13.19 6.11 13.83
CA MET A 102 -12.65 5.21 14.86
C MET A 102 -12.13 3.88 14.29
N LYS A 103 -11.47 3.94 13.11
CA LYS A 103 -10.86 2.77 12.48
C LYS A 103 -9.45 2.54 13.02
N SER A 104 -9.11 1.28 13.27
CA SER A 104 -7.76 0.88 13.68
C SER A 104 -6.78 1.04 12.52
N LEU A 105 -5.81 1.96 12.65
CA LEU A 105 -4.79 2.25 11.64
C LEU A 105 -3.40 1.95 12.17
N ALA A 106 -2.60 1.19 11.42
CA ALA A 106 -1.18 1.00 11.63
C ALA A 106 -0.37 1.56 10.46
N ILE A 107 0.72 2.27 10.77
CA ILE A 107 1.67 2.79 9.78
C ILE A 107 2.97 2.02 9.92
N GLN A 108 3.43 1.41 8.83
CA GLN A 108 4.68 0.66 8.77
C GLN A 108 5.60 1.27 7.71
N TYR A 109 6.91 1.14 7.89
CA TYR A 109 7.88 1.68 6.93
C TYR A 109 8.54 0.56 6.13
N ALA A 110 8.81 0.85 4.85
CA ALA A 110 9.38 -0.10 3.89
C ALA A 110 10.64 -0.82 4.39
N SER A 111 11.52 -0.11 5.11
CA SER A 111 12.77 -0.66 5.64
C SER A 111 12.58 -1.82 6.63
N GLU A 112 11.45 -1.82 7.34
CA GLU A 112 11.13 -2.85 8.34
C GLU A 112 10.49 -4.09 7.69
N VAL A 113 9.81 -3.90 6.58
CA VAL A 113 8.91 -4.88 5.96
C VAL A 113 9.53 -5.56 4.75
N LYS A 114 10.07 -4.78 3.79
CA LYS A 114 10.45 -5.29 2.46
C LYS A 114 11.60 -6.31 2.53
N THR A 115 12.52 -6.17 3.47
CA THR A 115 13.62 -7.12 3.64
C THR A 115 13.12 -8.48 4.18
N ARG A 116 12.19 -8.46 5.13
CA ARG A 116 11.64 -9.67 5.76
C ARG A 116 10.70 -10.44 4.86
N TRP A 117 10.04 -9.75 3.94
CA TRP A 117 9.01 -10.28 3.05
C TRP A 117 9.40 -10.11 1.58
N ALA A 118 10.68 -10.31 1.23
CA ALA A 118 11.11 -10.29 -0.17
C ALA A 118 10.29 -11.28 -1.02
N GLU A 119 10.14 -11.02 -2.33
CA GLU A 119 9.33 -11.83 -3.24
C GLU A 119 9.66 -13.33 -3.16
N LYS A 120 10.95 -13.69 -3.06
CA LYS A 120 11.38 -15.09 -2.89
C LYS A 120 10.79 -15.75 -1.65
N ILE A 121 10.57 -14.98 -0.58
CA ILE A 121 9.96 -15.49 0.66
C ILE A 121 8.46 -15.68 0.47
N LEU A 122 7.79 -14.76 -0.24
CA LEU A 122 6.36 -14.90 -0.57
C LEU A 122 6.11 -16.15 -1.42
N VAL A 123 6.99 -16.43 -2.37
CA VAL A 123 6.93 -17.65 -3.20
C VAL A 123 7.21 -18.91 -2.36
N ALA A 124 8.27 -18.90 -1.57
CA ALA A 124 8.66 -20.04 -0.72
C ALA A 124 7.56 -20.41 0.31
N LYS A 125 6.78 -19.42 0.75
CA LYS A 125 5.65 -19.61 1.68
C LYS A 125 4.33 -19.92 0.97
N GLY A 126 4.31 -19.98 -0.36
CA GLY A 126 3.11 -20.31 -1.13
C GLY A 126 2.09 -19.17 -1.27
N TYR A 127 2.45 -17.93 -0.96
CA TYR A 127 1.57 -16.79 -1.18
C TYR A 127 1.48 -16.40 -2.66
N LEU A 128 2.59 -16.52 -3.37
CA LEU A 128 2.69 -16.20 -4.80
C LEU A 128 3.32 -17.34 -5.58
N GLU A 129 2.99 -17.42 -6.86
CA GLU A 129 3.70 -18.26 -7.82
C GLU A 129 4.66 -17.39 -8.64
N GLN A 130 5.84 -17.92 -8.96
CA GLN A 130 6.78 -17.27 -9.88
C GLN A 130 6.83 -18.01 -11.22
N LYS A 131 6.67 -17.28 -12.33
CA LYS A 131 6.87 -17.77 -13.70
C LYS A 131 7.81 -16.79 -14.44
N GLY A 132 9.03 -17.24 -14.68
CA GLY A 132 10.08 -16.35 -15.19
C GLY A 132 10.35 -15.18 -14.22
N ASN A 133 10.27 -13.95 -14.72
CA ASN A 133 10.46 -12.73 -13.93
C ASN A 133 9.16 -12.14 -13.36
N ARG A 134 8.05 -12.86 -13.46
CA ARG A 134 6.73 -12.38 -13.03
C ARG A 134 6.17 -13.19 -11.87
N TYR A 135 5.38 -12.53 -11.04
CA TYR A 135 4.71 -13.13 -9.89
C TYR A 135 3.20 -13.12 -10.09
N TYR A 136 2.56 -14.21 -9.67
CA TYR A 136 1.14 -14.46 -9.89
C TYR A 136 0.45 -14.83 -8.59
N TRP A 137 -0.81 -14.44 -8.49
CA TRP A 137 -1.73 -14.92 -7.47
C TRP A 137 -3.04 -15.35 -8.15
N ASN A 138 -3.51 -16.58 -7.85
CA ASN A 138 -4.68 -17.17 -8.50
C ASN A 138 -4.66 -17.08 -10.04
N GLY A 139 -3.49 -17.34 -10.65
CA GLY A 139 -3.30 -17.29 -12.08
C GLY A 139 -3.24 -15.89 -12.70
N LYS A 140 -3.40 -14.83 -11.90
CA LYS A 140 -3.33 -13.42 -12.35
C LYS A 140 -1.97 -12.82 -12.03
N PRO A 141 -1.36 -12.06 -12.95
CA PRO A 141 -0.11 -11.37 -12.67
C PRO A 141 -0.32 -10.30 -11.60
N THR A 142 0.66 -10.14 -10.71
CA THR A 142 0.68 -9.08 -9.69
C THR A 142 1.69 -8.01 -10.06
N ASN A 143 1.37 -6.75 -9.74
CA ASN A 143 2.33 -5.65 -9.84
C ASN A 143 3.10 -5.45 -8.51
N GLN A 144 4.10 -4.57 -8.54
CA GLN A 144 4.95 -4.30 -7.37
C GLN A 144 4.14 -3.72 -6.20
N HIS A 145 3.21 -2.79 -6.45
CA HIS A 145 2.41 -2.14 -5.42
C HIS A 145 1.50 -3.11 -4.69
N GLN A 146 0.86 -4.04 -5.41
CA GLN A 146 0.08 -5.12 -4.81
C GLN A 146 0.93 -6.02 -3.91
N ARG A 147 2.14 -6.36 -4.37
CA ARG A 147 3.08 -7.18 -3.57
C ARG A 147 3.57 -6.44 -2.34
N ASP A 148 3.84 -5.13 -2.45
CA ASP A 148 4.27 -4.33 -1.30
C ASP A 148 3.15 -4.18 -0.28
N ALA A 149 1.90 -3.94 -0.70
CA ALA A 149 0.74 -3.99 0.19
C ALA A 149 0.61 -5.35 0.89
N LEU A 150 0.77 -6.46 0.17
CA LEU A 150 0.74 -7.81 0.75
C LEU A 150 1.84 -8.01 1.82
N LYS A 151 3.05 -7.52 1.56
CA LYS A 151 4.15 -7.60 2.53
C LYS A 151 3.80 -6.87 3.83
N HIS A 152 3.18 -5.68 3.72
CA HIS A 152 2.73 -4.91 4.87
C HIS A 152 1.62 -5.63 5.66
N ALA A 153 0.65 -6.24 4.99
CA ALA A 153 -0.40 -7.02 5.63
C ALA A 153 0.17 -8.20 6.43
N LEU A 154 1.01 -9.02 5.79
CA LEU A 154 1.63 -10.19 6.41
C LEU A 154 2.58 -9.82 7.56
N HIS A 155 3.30 -8.70 7.41
CA HIS A 155 4.16 -8.19 8.49
C HIS A 155 3.37 -7.78 9.72
N PHE A 156 2.27 -7.05 9.52
CA PHE A 156 1.40 -6.63 10.60
C PHE A 156 0.74 -7.83 11.30
N GLU A 157 0.26 -8.80 10.54
CA GLU A 157 -0.35 -10.00 11.12
C GLU A 157 0.61 -10.72 12.07
N ARG A 158 1.87 -10.80 11.71
CA ARG A 158 2.88 -11.54 12.47
C ARG A 158 3.52 -10.75 13.60
N TYR A 159 3.76 -9.45 13.41
CA TYR A 159 4.56 -8.62 14.31
C TYR A 159 3.84 -7.37 14.82
N GLY A 160 2.66 -7.03 14.28
CA GLY A 160 1.90 -5.86 14.68
C GLY A 160 1.44 -5.94 16.13
N LYS A 161 1.41 -4.78 16.78
CA LYS A 161 0.74 -4.65 18.09
C LYS A 161 -0.77 -4.57 17.82
N LYS A 162 -1.45 -5.58 18.27
CA LYS A 162 -2.92 -5.70 18.15
C LYS A 162 -3.59 -5.06 19.35
#